data_24697b9225c8837916bc58ea3c87826e
#
_entry.id   24697b9225c8837916bc58ea3c87826e
#
_cell.length_a   1.000
_cell.length_b   1.000
_cell.length_c   1.000
_cell.angle_alpha   90.00
_cell.angle_beta   90.00
_cell.angle_gamma   90.00
#
_symmetry.space_group_name_H-M   'P 1'
#
loop_
_entity.id
_entity.type
_entity.pdbx_description
1 polymer ?
#
loop_
_entity_poly.entity_id
_entity_poly.type
_entity_poly.pdbx_seq_one_letter_code
_entity_poly.pdbx_strand_id
1 'polypeptide(L)'
;MKKSLIFALLICFLSSVKAQNSKPAPTNSSAQTEVSDPDNLASQFFSQVMGVAISATSNTKMYQFIYDWLGTPYRLGGSTEKGIDCSGFAYKLYDKTFNTIIGSNSRNIFSMVNPINKVDLKQGDLVFFKIHSSSISHVGVYIGDNKFAHASSSKGVMISNLDEPYWQRYFYKGGRILESLKEKLNND
;
A
#
# COMPACT_ATOMS: atom_id res chain seq x y z
N MET A 1 66.37 4.98 22.80
CA MET A 1 67.57 4.74 21.94
C MET A 1 67.35 3.42 21.21
N LYS A 2 67.73 3.40 19.96
CA LYS A 2 67.81 2.31 18.97
C LYS A 2 66.54 2.08 18.10
N LYS A 3 66.62 2.69 16.92
CA LYS A 3 65.87 2.42 15.68
C LYS A 3 66.33 1.07 15.12
N SER A 4 65.42 0.30 14.56
CA SER A 4 65.76 -0.78 13.62
C SER A 4 64.80 -0.72 12.46
N LEU A 5 65.32 -0.31 11.31
CA LEU A 5 64.77 -0.44 9.99
C LEU A 5 64.80 -1.92 9.60
N ILE A 6 63.69 -2.45 9.10
CA ILE A 6 63.68 -3.69 8.31
C ILE A 6 63.11 -3.36 6.93
N PHE A 7 64.00 -3.44 5.97
CA PHE A 7 63.78 -3.39 4.52
C PHE A 7 63.24 -4.77 4.08
N ALA A 8 62.07 -4.84 3.54
CA ALA A 8 61.52 -6.06 2.96
C ALA A 8 61.34 -5.89 1.45
N LEU A 9 62.04 -6.72 0.77
CA LEU A 9 62.19 -6.84 -0.67
C LEU A 9 60.86 -7.05 -1.37
N LEU A 10 60.61 -6.25 -2.41
CA LEU A 10 59.53 -6.40 -3.36
C LEU A 10 59.99 -7.36 -4.49
N ILE A 11 59.53 -8.61 -4.49
CA ILE A 11 59.77 -9.56 -5.58
C ILE A 11 58.62 -9.44 -6.59
N CYS A 12 58.92 -8.82 -7.76
CA CYS A 12 58.02 -8.80 -8.90
C CYS A 12 58.00 -10.18 -9.57
N PHE A 13 56.87 -10.90 -9.47
CA PHE A 13 56.58 -12.04 -10.33
C PHE A 13 55.92 -11.55 -11.60
N LEU A 14 56.71 -11.49 -12.69
CA LEU A 14 56.20 -11.33 -14.04
C LEU A 14 55.71 -12.70 -14.56
N SER A 15 54.43 -12.98 -14.44
CA SER A 15 53.77 -14.08 -15.13
C SER A 15 53.25 -13.60 -16.47
N SER A 16 53.86 -14.11 -17.53
CA SER A 16 53.48 -13.91 -18.93
C SER A 16 52.14 -14.61 -19.20
N VAL A 17 51.07 -13.83 -19.30
CA VAL A 17 49.76 -14.31 -19.79
C VAL A 17 49.77 -14.32 -21.30
N LYS A 18 49.79 -15.52 -21.90
CA LYS A 18 49.55 -15.70 -23.34
C LYS A 18 48.12 -15.33 -23.64
N ALA A 19 47.92 -14.28 -24.43
CA ALA A 19 46.63 -13.93 -25.00
C ALA A 19 46.18 -15.00 -25.97
N GLN A 20 45.15 -15.77 -25.62
CA GLN A 20 44.44 -16.61 -26.59
C GLN A 20 43.43 -15.71 -27.31
N ASN A 21 43.69 -15.54 -28.61
CA ASN A 21 42.83 -14.83 -29.53
C ASN A 21 41.63 -15.73 -29.89
N SER A 22 40.60 -15.75 -29.08
CA SER A 22 39.29 -16.33 -29.39
C SER A 22 38.38 -15.25 -29.92
N LYS A 23 38.04 -15.37 -31.19
CA LYS A 23 37.08 -14.57 -31.93
C LYS A 23 35.76 -14.51 -31.13
N PRO A 24 35.22 -13.36 -30.76
CA PRO A 24 33.94 -13.32 -30.09
C PRO A 24 32.84 -13.72 -31.06
N ALA A 25 32.08 -14.75 -30.70
CA ALA A 25 30.82 -15.07 -31.36
C ALA A 25 29.87 -13.85 -31.20
N PRO A 26 29.02 -13.57 -32.19
CA PRO A 26 28.02 -12.47 -32.03
C PRO A 26 27.03 -12.88 -30.94
N THR A 27 27.23 -12.37 -29.77
CA THR A 27 26.19 -12.34 -28.73
C THR A 27 25.10 -11.42 -29.26
N ASN A 28 24.02 -12.01 -29.75
CA ASN A 28 22.75 -11.31 -29.88
C ASN A 28 22.31 -10.90 -28.47
N SER A 29 22.85 -9.80 -27.98
CA SER A 29 22.24 -9.01 -26.97
C SER A 29 21.06 -8.30 -27.65
N SER A 30 19.94 -9.02 -27.76
CA SER A 30 18.66 -8.37 -27.88
C SER A 30 18.52 -7.54 -26.60
N ALA A 31 18.89 -6.27 -26.67
CA ALA A 31 18.35 -5.26 -25.78
C ALA A 31 16.83 -5.35 -25.98
N GLN A 32 16.18 -6.18 -25.19
CA GLN A 32 14.77 -6.08 -24.97
C GLN A 32 14.62 -4.67 -24.38
N THR A 33 14.19 -3.73 -25.21
CA THR A 33 13.53 -2.55 -24.76
C THR A 33 12.32 -3.10 -24.01
N GLU A 34 12.44 -3.23 -22.68
CA GLU A 34 11.31 -3.49 -21.83
C GLU A 34 10.36 -2.31 -22.08
N VAL A 35 9.35 -2.54 -22.93
CA VAL A 35 8.17 -1.72 -22.97
C VAL A 35 7.59 -1.88 -21.58
N SER A 36 7.92 -0.96 -20.69
CA SER A 36 7.44 -0.97 -19.33
C SER A 36 5.92 -0.86 -19.42
N ASP A 37 5.25 -1.95 -19.08
CA ASP A 37 3.80 -2.02 -18.97
C ASP A 37 3.35 -0.86 -18.05
N PRO A 38 2.51 0.07 -18.54
CA PRO A 38 2.05 1.21 -17.74
C PRO A 38 1.46 0.79 -16.39
N ASP A 39 0.80 -0.36 -16.33
CA ASP A 39 0.24 -0.90 -15.09
C ASP A 39 1.33 -1.35 -14.11
N ASN A 40 2.45 -1.85 -14.61
CA ASN A 40 3.60 -2.20 -13.78
C ASN A 40 4.28 -0.94 -13.21
N LEU A 41 4.43 0.13 -13.99
CA LEU A 41 4.98 1.40 -13.52
C LEU A 41 4.10 2.03 -12.43
N ALA A 42 2.78 2.04 -12.64
CA ALA A 42 1.83 2.55 -11.65
C ALA A 42 1.90 1.74 -10.34
N SER A 43 1.95 0.41 -10.44
CA SER A 43 2.07 -0.48 -9.28
C SER A 43 3.38 -0.24 -8.51
N GLN A 44 4.50 -0.06 -9.21
CA GLN A 44 5.79 0.26 -8.59
C GLN A 44 5.77 1.63 -7.91
N PHE A 45 5.23 2.65 -8.57
CA PHE A 45 5.09 4.00 -8.00
C PHE A 45 4.28 3.97 -6.69
N PHE A 46 3.08 3.38 -6.71
CA PHE A 46 2.26 3.32 -5.50
C PHE A 46 2.87 2.44 -4.41
N SER A 47 3.56 1.34 -4.78
CA SER A 47 4.30 0.52 -3.82
C SER A 47 5.34 1.36 -3.06
N GLN A 48 6.08 2.18 -3.78
CA GLN A 48 7.10 3.05 -3.19
C GLN A 48 6.48 4.15 -2.31
N VAL A 49 5.43 4.82 -2.80
CA VAL A 49 4.79 5.94 -2.07
C VAL A 49 4.07 5.47 -0.82
N MET A 50 3.37 4.34 -0.89
CA MET A 50 2.54 3.84 0.21
C MET A 50 3.26 2.80 1.08
N GLY A 51 4.43 2.31 0.60
CA GLY A 51 5.23 1.32 1.30
C GLY A 51 4.52 -0.02 1.45
N VAL A 52 3.73 -0.44 0.47
CA VAL A 52 3.01 -1.72 0.42
C VAL A 52 3.36 -2.48 -0.85
N ALA A 53 3.35 -3.81 -0.80
CA ALA A 53 3.52 -4.63 -1.99
C ALA A 53 2.25 -4.57 -2.85
N ILE A 54 2.37 -4.00 -4.06
CA ILE A 54 1.27 -3.89 -5.03
C ILE A 54 1.64 -4.75 -6.24
N SER A 55 0.83 -5.76 -6.53
CA SER A 55 0.99 -6.63 -7.69
C SER A 55 0.29 -6.05 -8.92
N ALA A 56 0.65 -6.52 -10.12
CA ALA A 56 -0.02 -6.14 -11.35
C ALA A 56 -1.52 -6.49 -11.38
N THR A 57 -1.96 -7.43 -10.53
CA THR A 57 -3.39 -7.81 -10.38
C THR A 57 -4.12 -6.99 -9.33
N SER A 58 -3.43 -6.09 -8.62
CA SER A 58 -4.04 -5.23 -7.61
C SER A 58 -4.91 -4.15 -8.26
N ASN A 59 -5.92 -3.67 -7.53
CA ASN A 59 -6.76 -2.58 -8.01
C ASN A 59 -6.00 -1.24 -7.98
N THR A 60 -5.30 -0.90 -9.06
CA THR A 60 -4.52 0.34 -9.19
C THR A 60 -5.39 1.59 -9.03
N LYS A 61 -6.68 1.54 -9.42
CA LYS A 61 -7.63 2.65 -9.22
C LYS A 61 -7.83 2.98 -7.73
N MET A 62 -7.80 1.95 -6.86
CA MET A 62 -7.87 2.16 -5.41
C MET A 62 -6.65 2.94 -4.90
N TYR A 63 -5.47 2.57 -5.32
CA TYR A 63 -4.24 3.25 -4.91
C TYR A 63 -4.14 4.66 -5.47
N GLN A 64 -4.55 4.87 -6.73
CA GLN A 64 -4.65 6.22 -7.31
C GLN A 64 -5.61 7.09 -6.50
N PHE A 65 -6.81 6.59 -6.20
CA PHE A 65 -7.77 7.32 -5.38
C PHE A 65 -7.18 7.71 -4.02
N ILE A 66 -6.54 6.75 -3.34
CA ILE A 66 -5.91 7.03 -2.03
C ILE A 66 -4.84 8.12 -2.18
N TYR A 67 -3.99 8.03 -3.20
CA TYR A 67 -2.93 9.00 -3.46
C TYR A 67 -3.49 10.42 -3.67
N ASP A 68 -4.51 10.55 -4.49
CA ASP A 68 -5.16 11.84 -4.79
C ASP A 68 -5.77 12.49 -3.54
N TRP A 69 -6.18 11.68 -2.56
CA TRP A 69 -6.79 12.16 -1.32
C TRP A 69 -5.81 12.33 -0.16
N LEU A 70 -4.55 11.89 -0.26
CA LEU A 70 -3.58 12.06 0.83
C LEU A 70 -3.46 13.53 1.25
N GLY A 71 -3.47 13.78 2.57
CA GLY A 71 -3.37 15.12 3.14
C GLY A 71 -4.68 15.91 3.16
N THR A 72 -5.77 15.44 2.55
CA THR A 72 -7.08 16.10 2.66
C THR A 72 -7.46 16.29 4.12
N PRO A 73 -7.81 17.51 4.57
CA PRO A 73 -8.10 17.79 5.97
C PRO A 73 -9.29 16.97 6.51
N TYR A 74 -9.25 16.64 7.80
CA TYR A 74 -10.40 16.03 8.45
C TYR A 74 -11.52 17.04 8.68
N ARG A 75 -12.75 16.64 8.35
CA ARG A 75 -13.96 17.37 8.67
C ARG A 75 -15.09 16.40 8.99
N LEU A 76 -15.61 16.43 10.19
CA LEU A 76 -16.74 15.58 10.60
C LEU A 76 -17.95 15.82 9.68
N GLY A 77 -18.51 14.77 9.10
CA GLY A 77 -19.58 14.82 8.11
C GLY A 77 -19.15 15.40 6.75
N GLY A 78 -17.86 15.67 6.56
CA GLY A 78 -17.30 16.13 5.28
C GLY A 78 -17.19 15.01 4.25
N SER A 79 -17.30 15.38 2.98
CA SER A 79 -17.23 14.44 1.84
C SER A 79 -16.56 15.03 0.60
N THR A 80 -15.70 16.04 0.76
CA THR A 80 -15.02 16.74 -0.33
C THR A 80 -13.52 16.90 -0.04
N GLU A 81 -12.74 17.31 -1.02
CA GLU A 81 -11.31 17.64 -0.86
C GLU A 81 -11.05 18.81 0.09
N LYS A 82 -12.07 19.63 0.40
CA LYS A 82 -11.99 20.69 1.41
C LYS A 82 -12.13 20.15 2.85
N GLY A 83 -12.47 18.87 2.99
CA GLY A 83 -12.55 18.16 4.26
C GLY A 83 -13.42 16.92 4.16
N ILE A 84 -12.94 15.84 4.74
CA ILE A 84 -13.59 14.53 4.71
C ILE A 84 -13.44 13.82 6.06
N ASP A 85 -14.45 13.04 6.49
CA ASP A 85 -14.33 12.15 7.64
C ASP A 85 -13.99 10.71 7.23
N CYS A 86 -13.78 9.84 8.21
CA CYS A 86 -13.35 8.46 7.97
C CYS A 86 -14.39 7.66 7.16
N SER A 87 -15.66 7.81 7.43
CA SER A 87 -16.74 7.14 6.71
C SER A 87 -16.98 7.74 5.33
N GLY A 88 -16.88 9.05 5.19
CA GLY A 88 -16.95 9.73 3.90
C GLY A 88 -15.81 9.31 2.96
N PHE A 89 -14.59 9.16 3.50
CA PHE A 89 -13.44 8.66 2.74
C PHE A 89 -13.68 7.22 2.27
N ALA A 90 -14.06 6.31 3.17
CA ALA A 90 -14.36 4.93 2.81
C ALA A 90 -15.50 4.84 1.78
N TYR A 91 -16.58 5.61 1.97
CA TYR A 91 -17.70 5.68 1.02
C TYR A 91 -17.23 6.10 -0.37
N LYS A 92 -16.51 7.22 -0.48
CA LYS A 92 -16.05 7.71 -1.78
C LYS A 92 -15.07 6.77 -2.46
N LEU A 93 -14.18 6.15 -1.69
CA LEU A 93 -13.27 5.16 -2.24
C LEU A 93 -14.07 3.99 -2.83
N TYR A 94 -15.01 3.44 -2.09
CA TYR A 94 -15.81 2.30 -2.59
C TYR A 94 -16.68 2.67 -3.80
N ASP A 95 -17.32 3.84 -3.78
CA ASP A 95 -18.07 4.37 -4.92
C ASP A 95 -17.18 4.47 -6.17
N LYS A 96 -16.00 5.09 -6.06
CA LYS A 96 -15.15 5.40 -7.22
C LYS A 96 -14.32 4.22 -7.72
N THR A 97 -13.95 3.28 -6.85
CA THR A 97 -13.01 2.22 -7.21
C THR A 97 -13.64 0.84 -7.35
N PHE A 98 -14.75 0.59 -6.67
CA PHE A 98 -15.46 -0.69 -6.67
C PHE A 98 -16.89 -0.58 -7.19
N ASN A 99 -17.33 0.62 -7.59
CA ASN A 99 -18.71 0.90 -7.98
C ASN A 99 -19.72 0.37 -6.94
N THR A 100 -19.42 0.53 -5.65
CA THR A 100 -20.19 -0.04 -4.57
C THR A 100 -20.59 1.02 -3.58
N ILE A 101 -21.89 1.19 -3.36
CA ILE A 101 -22.44 2.13 -2.38
C ILE A 101 -22.46 1.46 -1.00
N ILE A 102 -21.77 2.08 -0.06
CA ILE A 102 -21.73 1.64 1.34
C ILE A 102 -22.37 2.69 2.25
N GLY A 103 -22.57 2.35 3.53
CA GLY A 103 -23.21 3.24 4.49
C GLY A 103 -22.50 4.58 4.70
N SER A 104 -23.20 5.55 5.29
CA SER A 104 -22.73 6.93 5.49
C SER A 104 -21.98 7.16 6.81
N ASN A 105 -21.92 6.17 7.68
CA ASN A 105 -21.15 6.21 8.92
C ASN A 105 -20.56 4.85 9.26
N SER A 106 -19.52 4.81 10.10
CA SER A 106 -18.75 3.58 10.37
C SER A 106 -19.60 2.42 10.90
N ARG A 107 -20.66 2.66 11.65
CA ARG A 107 -21.56 1.61 12.16
C ARG A 107 -22.46 1.06 11.05
N ASN A 108 -23.03 1.93 10.24
CA ASN A 108 -23.83 1.50 9.09
C ASN A 108 -22.98 0.73 8.08
N ILE A 109 -21.75 1.17 7.83
CA ILE A 109 -20.81 0.44 6.98
C ILE A 109 -20.54 -0.95 7.56
N PHE A 110 -20.34 -1.07 8.89
CA PHE A 110 -20.10 -2.36 9.53
C PHE A 110 -21.27 -3.33 9.41
N SER A 111 -22.51 -2.86 9.37
CA SER A 111 -23.69 -3.71 9.15
C SER A 111 -23.81 -4.28 7.74
N MET A 112 -22.99 -3.79 6.80
CA MET A 112 -22.99 -4.21 5.38
C MET A 112 -21.82 -5.14 5.03
N VAL A 113 -21.04 -5.58 6.02
CA VAL A 113 -19.87 -6.43 5.79
C VAL A 113 -19.99 -7.77 6.52
N ASN A 114 -19.30 -8.78 5.97
CA ASN A 114 -18.94 -9.99 6.71
C ASN A 114 -17.74 -9.65 7.60
N PRO A 115 -17.85 -9.74 8.94
CA PRO A 115 -16.71 -9.54 9.83
C PRO A 115 -15.61 -10.58 9.59
N ILE A 116 -14.36 -10.12 9.50
CA ILE A 116 -13.19 -10.98 9.31
C ILE A 116 -12.11 -10.68 10.35
N ASN A 117 -11.22 -11.64 10.60
CA ASN A 117 -10.10 -11.43 11.51
C ASN A 117 -8.97 -10.65 10.82
N LYS A 118 -8.07 -10.07 11.62
CA LYS A 118 -6.92 -9.30 11.11
C LYS A 118 -6.06 -10.13 10.14
N VAL A 119 -5.85 -11.41 10.42
CA VAL A 119 -5.02 -12.32 9.61
C VAL A 119 -5.62 -12.64 8.24
N ASP A 120 -6.93 -12.47 8.08
CA ASP A 120 -7.68 -12.78 6.85
C ASP A 120 -7.89 -11.53 5.97
N LEU A 121 -7.33 -10.37 6.37
CA LEU A 121 -7.47 -9.11 5.65
C LEU A 121 -6.83 -9.19 4.26
N LYS A 122 -7.54 -8.69 3.27
CA LYS A 122 -7.09 -8.50 1.88
C LYS A 122 -7.21 -7.05 1.47
N GLN A 123 -6.43 -6.62 0.49
CA GLN A 123 -6.51 -5.29 -0.09
C GLN A 123 -7.94 -4.95 -0.49
N GLY A 124 -8.40 -3.77 -0.08
CA GLY A 124 -9.77 -3.31 -0.27
C GLY A 124 -10.73 -3.66 0.87
N ASP A 125 -10.38 -4.55 1.81
CA ASP A 125 -11.23 -4.79 2.98
C ASP A 125 -11.29 -3.55 3.88
N LEU A 126 -12.37 -3.42 4.64
CA LEU A 126 -12.54 -2.38 5.64
C LEU A 126 -11.92 -2.79 6.98
N VAL A 127 -11.41 -1.84 7.72
CA VAL A 127 -10.92 -2.04 9.09
C VAL A 127 -11.65 -1.11 10.04
N PHE A 128 -12.16 -1.66 11.14
CA PHE A 128 -13.02 -0.96 12.08
C PHE A 128 -12.39 -0.87 13.46
N PHE A 129 -12.59 0.27 14.11
CA PHE A 129 -12.01 0.56 15.42
C PHE A 129 -13.05 1.10 16.40
N LYS A 130 -12.83 0.78 17.70
CA LYS A 130 -13.58 1.31 18.84
C LYS A 130 -12.67 2.27 19.63
N ILE A 131 -12.47 3.48 19.08
CA ILE A 131 -11.57 4.47 19.68
C ILE A 131 -12.29 5.19 20.82
N HIS A 132 -11.83 4.99 22.06
CA HIS A 132 -12.42 5.54 23.28
C HIS A 132 -13.95 5.35 23.37
N SER A 133 -14.48 4.24 22.85
CA SER A 133 -15.92 3.99 22.71
C SER A 133 -16.20 2.49 22.83
N SER A 134 -17.36 2.14 23.36
CA SER A 134 -17.92 0.78 23.32
C SER A 134 -18.44 0.41 21.92
N SER A 135 -18.75 1.39 21.10
CA SER A 135 -19.26 1.25 19.74
C SER A 135 -18.17 1.53 18.70
N ILE A 136 -18.38 1.06 17.46
CA ILE A 136 -17.51 1.41 16.34
C ILE A 136 -17.56 2.92 16.13
N SER A 137 -16.38 3.55 16.10
CA SER A 137 -16.21 4.99 16.00
C SER A 137 -15.31 5.43 14.86
N HIS A 138 -14.61 4.46 14.20
CA HIS A 138 -13.70 4.78 13.11
C HIS A 138 -13.64 3.63 12.10
N VAL A 139 -13.31 3.96 10.85
CA VAL A 139 -13.16 3.04 9.73
C VAL A 139 -12.03 3.48 8.83
N GLY A 140 -11.33 2.52 8.23
CA GLY A 140 -10.34 2.70 7.18
C GLY A 140 -10.43 1.61 6.14
N VAL A 141 -9.62 1.70 5.10
CA VAL A 141 -9.52 0.72 4.00
C VAL A 141 -8.15 0.06 4.06
N TYR A 142 -8.11 -1.25 4.18
CA TYR A 142 -6.87 -2.02 4.21
C TYR A 142 -6.20 -2.04 2.84
N ILE A 143 -4.91 -1.78 2.79
CA ILE A 143 -4.15 -1.65 1.54
C ILE A 143 -3.03 -2.68 1.38
N GLY A 144 -2.88 -3.59 2.33
CA GLY A 144 -1.80 -4.59 2.37
C GLY A 144 -0.77 -4.30 3.46
N ASP A 145 0.11 -5.25 3.77
CA ASP A 145 1.27 -5.14 4.68
C ASP A 145 0.93 -4.49 6.02
N ASN A 146 -0.19 -4.90 6.62
CA ASN A 146 -0.76 -4.33 7.86
C ASN A 146 -1.04 -2.82 7.80
N LYS A 147 -1.10 -2.22 6.60
CA LYS A 147 -1.39 -0.79 6.42
C LYS A 147 -2.83 -0.56 5.96
N PHE A 148 -3.35 0.60 6.32
CA PHE A 148 -4.68 1.03 5.92
C PHE A 148 -4.73 2.55 5.70
N ALA A 149 -5.54 2.96 4.74
CA ALA A 149 -5.82 4.36 4.44
C ALA A 149 -7.08 4.81 5.19
N HIS A 150 -7.05 6.01 5.79
CA HIS A 150 -8.18 6.57 6.53
C HIS A 150 -8.08 8.09 6.67
N ALA A 151 -9.19 8.75 7.00
CA ALA A 151 -9.16 10.15 7.41
C ALA A 151 -8.98 10.24 8.93
N SER A 152 -7.77 10.60 9.37
CA SER A 152 -7.43 10.86 10.78
C SER A 152 -7.98 12.20 11.24
N SER A 153 -8.62 12.24 12.41
CA SER A 153 -9.16 13.50 12.98
C SER A 153 -8.11 14.58 13.26
N SER A 154 -6.83 14.20 13.38
CA SER A 154 -5.73 15.13 13.66
C SER A 154 -4.82 15.42 12.47
N LYS A 155 -4.78 14.55 11.45
CA LYS A 155 -3.81 14.64 10.34
C LYS A 155 -4.45 14.60 8.95
N GLY A 156 -5.78 14.45 8.87
CA GLY A 156 -6.46 14.28 7.59
C GLY A 156 -6.26 12.89 7.00
N VAL A 157 -6.42 12.77 5.68
CA VAL A 157 -6.27 11.49 4.98
C VAL A 157 -4.80 11.05 5.00
N MET A 158 -4.56 9.85 5.53
CA MET A 158 -3.23 9.29 5.70
C MET A 158 -3.23 7.76 5.66
N ILE A 159 -2.04 7.18 5.60
CA ILE A 159 -1.80 5.76 5.77
C ILE A 159 -1.24 5.53 7.18
N SER A 160 -1.79 4.53 7.89
CA SER A 160 -1.32 4.06 9.19
C SER A 160 -1.07 2.57 9.17
N ASN A 161 -0.35 2.06 10.17
CA ASN A 161 -0.05 0.64 10.31
C ASN A 161 -0.86 0.04 11.47
N LEU A 162 -1.54 -1.09 11.22
CA LEU A 162 -2.31 -1.84 12.23
C LEU A 162 -1.42 -2.39 13.36
N ASP A 163 -0.10 -2.44 13.19
CA ASP A 163 0.85 -2.89 14.20
C ASP A 163 1.34 -1.76 15.13
N GLU A 164 0.98 -0.51 14.85
CA GLU A 164 1.21 0.58 15.78
C GLU A 164 0.41 0.36 17.08
N PRO A 165 0.99 0.60 18.28
CA PRO A 165 0.33 0.32 19.56
C PRO A 165 -1.06 0.97 19.71
N TYR A 166 -1.24 2.17 19.15
CA TYR A 166 -2.53 2.86 19.14
C TYR A 166 -3.58 2.07 18.36
N TRP A 167 -3.26 1.68 17.13
CA TRP A 167 -4.19 0.95 16.27
C TRP A 167 -4.45 -0.48 16.73
N GLN A 168 -3.44 -1.17 17.24
CA GLN A 168 -3.60 -2.50 17.87
C GLN A 168 -4.60 -2.45 19.02
N ARG A 169 -4.51 -1.43 19.88
CA ARG A 169 -5.39 -1.27 21.04
C ARG A 169 -6.85 -1.11 20.68
N TYR A 170 -7.13 -0.37 19.60
CA TYR A 170 -8.51 -0.01 19.23
C TYR A 170 -9.08 -0.82 18.08
N PHE A 171 -8.30 -1.67 17.44
CA PHE A 171 -8.77 -2.54 16.36
C PHE A 171 -9.89 -3.45 16.88
N TYR A 172 -11.02 -3.43 16.16
CA TYR A 172 -12.18 -4.26 16.50
C TYR A 172 -12.29 -5.46 15.58
N LYS A 173 -12.45 -5.24 14.28
CA LYS A 173 -12.60 -6.27 13.24
C LYS A 173 -12.23 -5.72 11.88
N GLY A 174 -11.83 -6.62 10.96
CA GLY A 174 -11.95 -6.39 9.54
C GLY A 174 -13.38 -6.61 9.04
N GLY A 175 -13.66 -6.17 7.83
CA GLY A 175 -14.94 -6.42 7.19
C GLY A 175 -14.83 -6.45 5.67
N ARG A 176 -15.41 -7.47 5.06
CA ARG A 176 -15.51 -7.61 3.61
C ARG A 176 -16.94 -7.37 3.17
N ILE A 177 -17.15 -6.52 2.16
CA ILE A 177 -18.49 -6.22 1.66
C ILE A 177 -19.20 -7.51 1.21
N LEU A 178 -20.47 -7.64 1.57
CA LEU A 178 -21.31 -8.77 1.18
C LEU A 178 -21.45 -8.83 -0.35
N GLU A 179 -21.20 -10.00 -0.94
CA GLU A 179 -21.33 -10.18 -2.39
C GLU A 179 -22.75 -9.88 -2.91
N SER A 180 -23.78 -10.18 -2.11
CA SER A 180 -25.17 -9.83 -2.42
C SER A 180 -25.43 -8.34 -2.63
N LEU A 181 -24.58 -7.46 -2.08
CA LEU A 181 -24.65 -6.01 -2.33
C LEU A 181 -24.00 -5.63 -3.65
N LYS A 182 -22.96 -6.34 -4.07
CA LYS A 182 -22.30 -6.12 -5.36
C LYS A 182 -23.22 -6.56 -6.51
N GLU A 183 -23.93 -7.69 -6.36
CA GLU A 183 -24.85 -8.20 -7.37
C GLU A 183 -26.06 -7.28 -7.60
N LYS A 184 -26.60 -6.66 -6.55
CA LYS A 184 -27.71 -5.71 -6.69
C LYS A 184 -27.35 -4.48 -7.50
N LEU A 185 -26.12 -3.98 -7.35
CA LEU A 185 -25.65 -2.78 -8.05
C LEU A 185 -25.28 -3.02 -9.51
N ASN A 186 -25.04 -4.28 -9.90
CA ASN A 186 -24.74 -4.64 -11.29
C ASN A 186 -26.00 -4.96 -12.10
N ASN A 187 -27.17 -5.05 -11.45
CA ASN A 187 -28.45 -5.42 -12.08
C ASN A 187 -29.44 -4.23 -12.15
N ASP A 188 -29.09 -3.07 -11.64
CA ASP A 188 -29.81 -1.79 -11.75
C ASP A 188 -29.08 -0.83 -12.72
#